data_1253de1bccd6238c60c0433a4e3cd69d
#
_entry.id   1253de1bccd6238c60c0433a4e3cd69d
#
_cell.length_a   1.000
_cell.length_b   1.000
_cell.length_c   1.000
_cell.angle_alpha   90.00
_cell.angle_beta   90.00
_cell.angle_gamma   90.00
#
_symmetry.space_group_name_H-M   'P 1'
#
loop_
_entity.id
_entity.type
_entity.pdbx_description
1 polymer ?
#
loop_
_entity_poly.entity_id
_entity_poly.type
_entity_poly.pdbx_seq_one_letter_code
_entity_poly.pdbx_strand_id
1 'polypeptide(L)'
;MELDIVALSRLQFAITALYHFLFVPLTLGLSVLLAIMETVYVMTGRVIWRQMTKFWGTLFGINFAIGVATGIVMEFQFGMNWSYYSHYVGDIFGAPLAIEGLMAFFLEATFVGLFFFGWDKLSKVGHLAATWAVAAGSNFSALWILIANGWMQNPVGSAFNPQTMRMEVTDFFEVLFNPVAQAKFVHTVSAGYVTASIFVLGVSAWYILKGRHVELAKRSMTIAASFGLASALSVVVLGDESGYLSTEHQKMKLASIEAMWKTEPAPAAFTAFGFPDQEARETHYAVHIPWVMGLIGTRSLTTVIPGIEELVQHAEVRIRKGMIAYDALQKIREVGSTTTVGADVREAFETNGADLGYALLLKRYVDDPRQASDEQIAKAAWDTVPHVPTLFWSFRIMVGLGMFFILLTFTFFILSVRRKIDAYPFLLRIAVFSIPLPWVAAELGWIVAEFGRQPWIIEGVLPTAAAVSNLGAKSLLITIAGFVVIYTTLFIIEMGLMLKAIKGGPEPDHEPEAALISTHIVPAE
;
A
#
# COMPACT_ATOMS: atom_id res chain seq x y z
N MET A 1 12.45 22.60 24.22
CA MET A 1 12.30 21.26 23.63
C MET A 1 12.64 21.43 22.16
N GLU A 2 13.79 20.94 21.76
CA GLU A 2 14.20 20.97 20.35
C GLU A 2 13.32 19.97 19.59
N LEU A 3 12.62 20.43 18.56
CA LEU A 3 11.72 19.57 17.78
C LEU A 3 12.55 18.65 16.89
N ASP A 4 12.34 17.36 16.99
CA ASP A 4 13.03 16.35 16.17
C ASP A 4 12.62 16.48 14.69
N ILE A 5 13.54 16.95 13.86
CA ILE A 5 13.34 17.15 12.41
C ILE A 5 12.99 15.82 11.71
N VAL A 6 13.62 14.71 12.13
CA VAL A 6 13.36 13.39 11.56
C VAL A 6 11.92 12.97 11.86
N ALA A 7 11.48 13.11 13.10
CA ALA A 7 10.11 12.79 13.50
C ALA A 7 9.07 13.66 12.77
N LEU A 8 9.34 14.97 12.61
CA LEU A 8 8.46 15.86 11.85
C LEU A 8 8.40 15.51 10.36
N SER A 9 9.52 15.18 9.73
CA SER A 9 9.57 14.76 8.32
C SER A 9 8.82 13.45 8.10
N ARG A 10 8.97 12.49 9.02
CA ARG A 10 8.21 11.22 9.02
C ARG A 10 6.71 11.47 9.19
N LEU A 11 6.33 12.33 10.12
CA LEU A 11 4.93 12.69 10.35
C LEU A 11 4.30 13.32 9.12
N GLN A 12 5.00 14.27 8.48
CA GLN A 12 4.52 14.92 7.25
C GLN A 12 4.27 13.88 6.14
N PHE A 13 5.24 13.01 5.88
CA PHE A 13 5.09 11.96 4.87
C PHE A 13 3.96 10.99 5.21
N ALA A 14 3.86 10.55 6.47
CA ALA A 14 2.80 9.66 6.92
C ALA A 14 1.41 10.27 6.72
N ILE A 15 1.20 11.53 7.14
CA ILE A 15 -0.07 12.23 6.95
C ILE A 15 -0.43 12.31 5.47
N THR A 16 0.48 12.75 4.61
CA THR A 16 0.20 12.89 3.18
C THR A 16 -0.03 11.54 2.49
N ALA A 17 0.71 10.50 2.86
CA ALA A 17 0.51 9.15 2.35
C ALA A 17 -0.85 8.55 2.76
N LEU A 18 -1.22 8.65 4.02
CA LEU A 18 -2.50 8.17 4.52
C LEU A 18 -3.67 8.94 3.87
N TYR A 19 -3.59 10.27 3.74
CA TYR A 19 -4.61 11.03 3.01
C TYR A 19 -4.71 10.61 1.54
N HIS A 20 -3.61 10.42 0.84
CA HIS A 20 -3.63 9.94 -0.53
C HIS A 20 -4.27 8.56 -0.63
N PHE A 21 -3.98 7.69 0.32
CA PHE A 21 -4.50 6.32 0.33
C PHE A 21 -6.01 6.23 0.67
N LEU A 22 -6.66 7.33 1.08
CA LEU A 22 -8.12 7.38 1.14
C LEU A 22 -8.77 7.27 -0.26
N PHE A 23 -8.07 7.69 -1.32
CA PHE A 23 -8.61 7.72 -2.69
C PHE A 23 -8.17 6.52 -3.54
N VAL A 24 -6.95 6.03 -3.33
CA VAL A 24 -6.34 4.96 -4.14
C VAL A 24 -7.15 3.67 -4.16
N PRO A 25 -7.57 3.07 -3.02
CA PRO A 25 -8.26 1.79 -3.02
C PRO A 25 -9.58 1.82 -3.80
N LEU A 26 -10.33 2.92 -3.67
CA LEU A 26 -11.59 3.09 -4.36
C LEU A 26 -11.39 3.26 -5.89
N THR A 27 -10.38 4.02 -6.30
CA THR A 27 -10.00 4.16 -7.72
C THR A 27 -9.66 2.81 -8.35
N LEU A 28 -8.76 2.04 -7.71
CA LEU A 28 -8.34 0.72 -8.22
C LEU A 28 -9.53 -0.24 -8.41
N GLY A 29 -10.39 -0.34 -7.41
CA GLY A 29 -11.48 -1.28 -7.45
C GLY A 29 -12.67 -0.83 -8.30
N LEU A 30 -13.05 0.46 -8.25
CA LEU A 30 -14.14 0.95 -9.07
C LEU A 30 -13.82 0.90 -10.57
N SER A 31 -12.59 1.19 -10.98
CA SER A 31 -12.21 1.10 -12.40
C SER A 31 -12.48 -0.29 -12.99
N VAL A 32 -12.15 -1.35 -12.25
CA VAL A 32 -12.41 -2.73 -12.67
C VAL A 32 -13.90 -3.07 -12.61
N LEU A 33 -14.60 -2.65 -11.55
CA LEU A 33 -16.05 -2.86 -11.46
C LEU A 33 -16.81 -2.16 -12.60
N LEU A 34 -16.41 -0.95 -12.99
CA LEU A 34 -16.95 -0.25 -14.16
C LEU A 34 -16.74 -1.04 -15.44
N ALA A 35 -15.52 -1.53 -15.67
CA ALA A 35 -15.19 -2.33 -16.84
C ALA A 35 -16.02 -3.64 -16.90
N ILE A 36 -16.25 -4.29 -15.74
CA ILE A 36 -17.13 -5.47 -15.65
C ILE A 36 -18.57 -5.08 -15.98
N MET A 37 -19.12 -4.02 -15.38
CA MET A 37 -20.50 -3.57 -15.64
C MET A 37 -20.71 -3.21 -17.09
N GLU A 38 -19.77 -2.50 -17.70
CA GLU A 38 -19.84 -2.13 -19.11
C GLU A 38 -19.67 -3.34 -20.04
N THR A 39 -18.83 -4.31 -19.67
CA THR A 39 -18.74 -5.58 -20.40
C THR A 39 -20.12 -6.25 -20.49
N VAL A 40 -20.85 -6.32 -19.37
CA VAL A 40 -22.21 -6.87 -19.36
C VAL A 40 -23.17 -6.02 -20.19
N TYR A 41 -23.03 -4.68 -20.20
CA TYR A 41 -23.80 -3.82 -21.10
C TYR A 41 -23.55 -4.16 -22.57
N VAL A 42 -22.30 -4.25 -22.98
CA VAL A 42 -21.94 -4.55 -24.38
C VAL A 42 -22.46 -5.93 -24.82
N MET A 43 -22.36 -6.93 -23.91
CA MET A 43 -22.82 -8.29 -24.20
C MET A 43 -24.37 -8.43 -24.25
N THR A 44 -25.08 -7.67 -23.41
CA THR A 44 -26.54 -7.86 -23.24
C THR A 44 -27.37 -6.78 -23.90
N GLY A 45 -26.81 -5.62 -24.23
CA GLY A 45 -27.50 -4.44 -24.76
C GLY A 45 -28.49 -3.79 -23.80
N ARG A 46 -28.59 -4.24 -22.55
CA ARG A 46 -29.58 -3.72 -21.58
C ARG A 46 -29.16 -2.37 -21.02
N VAL A 47 -29.99 -1.36 -21.18
CA VAL A 47 -29.78 0.04 -20.78
C VAL A 47 -29.42 0.19 -19.29
N ILE A 48 -30.01 -0.65 -18.42
CA ILE A 48 -29.72 -0.59 -16.97
C ILE A 48 -28.23 -0.76 -16.65
N TRP A 49 -27.47 -1.53 -17.43
CA TRP A 49 -26.03 -1.70 -17.22
C TRP A 49 -25.25 -0.45 -17.62
N ARG A 50 -25.72 0.24 -18.69
CA ARG A 50 -25.17 1.55 -19.09
C ARG A 50 -25.41 2.59 -17.99
N GLN A 51 -26.63 2.64 -17.45
CA GLN A 51 -26.96 3.52 -16.31
C GLN A 51 -26.09 3.24 -15.08
N MET A 52 -25.87 1.95 -14.78
CA MET A 52 -24.96 1.55 -13.69
C MET A 52 -23.54 2.06 -13.92
N THR A 53 -22.98 1.83 -15.11
CA THR A 53 -21.63 2.25 -15.46
C THR A 53 -21.50 3.78 -15.36
N LYS A 54 -22.46 4.54 -15.88
CA LYS A 54 -22.46 6.01 -15.78
C LYS A 54 -22.55 6.48 -14.32
N PHE A 55 -23.43 5.91 -13.53
CA PHE A 55 -23.60 6.29 -12.12
C PHE A 55 -22.34 6.03 -11.29
N TRP A 56 -21.84 4.80 -11.32
CA TRP A 56 -20.62 4.43 -10.60
C TRP A 56 -19.38 5.14 -11.18
N GLY A 57 -19.39 5.41 -12.51
CA GLY A 57 -18.38 6.21 -13.19
C GLY A 57 -18.30 7.65 -12.67
N THR A 58 -19.45 8.28 -12.36
CA THR A 58 -19.47 9.62 -11.75
C THR A 58 -18.76 9.60 -10.38
N LEU A 59 -19.04 8.60 -9.55
CA LEU A 59 -18.37 8.44 -8.25
C LEU A 59 -16.88 8.15 -8.39
N PHE A 60 -16.53 7.29 -9.35
CA PHE A 60 -15.13 7.05 -9.73
C PHE A 60 -14.42 8.35 -10.11
N GLY A 61 -15.02 9.18 -10.98
CA GLY A 61 -14.40 10.41 -11.46
C GLY A 61 -14.17 11.46 -10.37
N ILE A 62 -15.10 11.58 -9.41
CA ILE A 62 -14.94 12.48 -8.25
C ILE A 62 -13.73 12.04 -7.43
N ASN A 63 -13.67 10.75 -7.07
CA ASN A 63 -12.57 10.16 -6.28
C ASN A 63 -11.23 10.22 -7.04
N PHE A 64 -11.24 9.89 -8.33
CA PHE A 64 -10.06 9.88 -9.19
C PHE A 64 -9.38 11.26 -9.26
N ALA A 65 -10.16 12.33 -9.45
CA ALA A 65 -9.60 13.68 -9.57
C ALA A 65 -8.82 14.10 -8.31
N ILE A 66 -9.32 13.77 -7.13
CA ILE A 66 -8.63 14.06 -5.86
C ILE A 66 -7.46 13.12 -5.66
N GLY A 67 -7.62 11.84 -6.02
CA GLY A 67 -6.54 10.84 -5.98
C GLY A 67 -5.31 11.28 -6.79
N VAL A 68 -5.50 11.74 -8.02
CA VAL A 68 -4.42 12.28 -8.87
C VAL A 68 -3.76 13.50 -8.23
N ALA A 69 -4.54 14.47 -7.75
CA ALA A 69 -3.98 15.68 -7.13
C ALA A 69 -3.11 15.36 -5.91
N THR A 70 -3.55 14.42 -5.06
CA THR A 70 -2.80 14.01 -3.86
C THR A 70 -1.61 13.12 -4.21
N GLY A 71 -1.68 12.32 -5.28
CA GLY A 71 -0.58 11.51 -5.79
C GLY A 71 0.60 12.34 -6.28
N ILE A 72 0.33 13.38 -7.07
CA ILE A 72 1.36 14.32 -7.55
C ILE A 72 2.10 14.97 -6.37
N VAL A 73 1.40 15.32 -5.30
CA VAL A 73 2.04 15.88 -4.09
C VAL A 73 2.96 14.86 -3.42
N MET A 74 2.61 13.57 -3.41
CA MET A 74 3.47 12.51 -2.87
C MET A 74 4.82 12.43 -3.61
N GLU A 75 4.82 12.55 -4.92
CA GLU A 75 6.03 12.59 -5.74
C GLU A 75 6.94 13.77 -5.37
N PHE A 76 6.37 14.96 -5.21
CA PHE A 76 7.14 16.15 -4.81
C PHE A 76 7.77 16.04 -3.42
N GLN A 77 7.20 15.24 -2.51
CA GLN A 77 7.76 15.06 -1.16
C GLN A 77 9.17 14.47 -1.16
N PHE A 78 9.50 13.63 -2.15
CA PHE A 78 10.83 13.05 -2.27
C PHE A 78 11.92 14.11 -2.50
N GLY A 79 11.64 15.15 -3.29
CA GLY A 79 12.56 16.27 -3.48
C GLY A 79 12.56 17.27 -2.34
N MET A 80 11.46 17.39 -1.60
CA MET A 80 11.31 18.36 -0.50
C MET A 80 11.94 17.87 0.81
N ASN A 81 11.40 16.81 1.39
CA ASN A 81 11.73 16.36 2.73
C ASN A 81 12.77 15.24 2.75
N TRP A 82 12.98 14.58 1.62
CA TRP A 82 13.77 13.35 1.49
C TRP A 82 14.84 13.48 0.40
N SER A 83 15.48 14.65 0.29
CA SER A 83 16.44 14.92 -0.78
C SER A 83 17.68 14.02 -0.71
N TYR A 84 18.16 13.66 0.47
CA TYR A 84 19.28 12.73 0.61
C TYR A 84 18.89 11.32 0.17
N TYR A 85 17.67 10.87 0.49
CA TYR A 85 17.14 9.63 -0.04
C TYR A 85 17.11 9.66 -1.57
N SER A 86 16.51 10.69 -2.15
CA SER A 86 16.38 10.82 -3.61
C SER A 86 17.73 10.87 -4.31
N HIS A 87 18.72 11.49 -3.70
CA HIS A 87 20.09 11.49 -4.21
C HIS A 87 20.75 10.11 -4.11
N TYR A 88 20.52 9.39 -3.01
CA TYR A 88 21.14 8.10 -2.73
C TYR A 88 20.63 6.97 -3.62
N VAL A 89 19.36 7.01 -4.03
CA VAL A 89 18.70 5.94 -4.81
C VAL A 89 18.16 6.39 -6.18
N GLY A 90 18.62 7.54 -6.68
CA GLY A 90 18.05 8.17 -7.87
C GLY A 90 17.91 7.25 -9.09
N ASP A 91 18.88 6.38 -9.32
CA ASP A 91 18.87 5.44 -10.45
C ASP A 91 17.84 4.32 -10.28
N ILE A 92 17.60 3.87 -9.04
CA ILE A 92 16.74 2.72 -8.76
C ILE A 92 15.28 3.16 -8.60
N PHE A 93 15.07 4.23 -7.83
CA PHE A 93 13.74 4.73 -7.51
C PHE A 93 13.14 5.56 -8.66
N GLY A 94 13.98 6.31 -9.36
CA GLY A 94 13.55 7.19 -10.45
C GLY A 94 13.03 6.46 -11.68
N ALA A 95 13.57 5.27 -12.02
CA ALA A 95 13.12 4.51 -13.18
C ALA A 95 11.66 4.03 -13.06
N PRO A 96 11.22 3.35 -11.97
CA PRO A 96 9.82 3.00 -11.76
C PRO A 96 8.88 4.21 -11.77
N LEU A 97 9.24 5.32 -11.10
CA LEU A 97 8.44 6.54 -11.07
C LEU A 97 8.32 7.21 -12.44
N ALA A 98 9.41 7.24 -13.22
CA ALA A 98 9.38 7.79 -14.58
C ALA A 98 8.50 6.96 -15.51
N ILE A 99 8.56 5.64 -15.41
CA ILE A 99 7.69 4.74 -16.20
C ILE A 99 6.24 4.89 -15.75
N GLU A 100 5.98 5.00 -14.46
CA GLU A 100 4.63 5.28 -13.92
C GLU A 100 4.08 6.57 -14.55
N GLY A 101 4.79 7.68 -14.42
CA GLY A 101 4.36 8.98 -14.94
C GLY A 101 4.17 8.98 -16.46
N LEU A 102 5.12 8.43 -17.22
CA LEU A 102 5.09 8.45 -18.68
C LEU A 102 4.11 7.43 -19.29
N MET A 103 3.94 6.27 -18.70
CA MET A 103 3.12 5.21 -19.27
C MET A 103 1.77 5.08 -18.58
N ALA A 104 1.76 4.90 -17.26
CA ALA A 104 0.54 4.61 -16.53
C ALA A 104 -0.34 5.85 -16.38
N PHE A 105 0.21 6.97 -15.92
CA PHE A 105 -0.54 8.21 -15.73
C PHE A 105 -1.08 8.80 -17.05
N PHE A 106 -0.27 8.84 -18.12
CA PHE A 106 -0.77 9.32 -19.41
C PHE A 106 -1.82 8.41 -20.03
N LEU A 107 -1.65 7.09 -19.89
CA LEU A 107 -2.67 6.12 -20.33
C LEU A 107 -3.97 6.35 -19.54
N GLU A 108 -3.88 6.45 -18.23
CA GLU A 108 -5.02 6.67 -17.36
C GLU A 108 -5.74 8.01 -17.67
N ALA A 109 -5.02 9.12 -17.69
CA ALA A 109 -5.58 10.45 -17.97
C ALA A 109 -6.25 10.53 -19.34
N THR A 110 -5.65 9.94 -20.38
CA THR A 110 -6.20 9.91 -21.73
C THR A 110 -7.51 9.12 -21.78
N PHE A 111 -7.53 7.93 -21.22
CA PHE A 111 -8.69 7.05 -21.32
C PHE A 111 -9.81 7.42 -20.34
N VAL A 112 -9.52 8.09 -19.23
CA VAL A 112 -10.53 8.70 -18.36
C VAL A 112 -11.32 9.76 -19.13
N GLY A 113 -10.64 10.60 -19.93
CA GLY A 113 -11.31 11.55 -20.83
C GLY A 113 -12.23 10.85 -21.85
N LEU A 114 -11.78 9.76 -22.47
CA LEU A 114 -12.60 8.96 -23.39
C LEU A 114 -13.76 8.25 -22.68
N PHE A 115 -13.57 7.78 -21.45
CA PHE A 115 -14.63 7.18 -20.64
C PHE A 115 -15.78 8.17 -20.39
N PHE A 116 -15.49 9.42 -20.00
CA PHE A 116 -16.54 10.39 -19.71
C PHE A 116 -17.18 11.00 -20.98
N PHE A 117 -16.39 11.29 -22.01
CA PHE A 117 -16.83 12.05 -23.18
C PHE A 117 -17.02 11.19 -24.45
N GLY A 118 -16.77 9.87 -24.34
CA GLY A 118 -16.81 8.93 -25.48
C GLY A 118 -18.14 8.25 -25.73
N TRP A 119 -19.12 8.32 -24.82
CA TRP A 119 -20.37 7.54 -24.88
C TRP A 119 -21.14 7.66 -26.18
N ASP A 120 -21.16 8.85 -26.78
CA ASP A 120 -21.88 9.13 -28.03
C ASP A 120 -20.93 9.26 -29.24
N LYS A 121 -19.62 9.11 -29.04
CA LYS A 121 -18.58 9.27 -30.08
C LYS A 121 -17.93 7.95 -30.47
N LEU A 122 -17.85 7.00 -29.55
CA LEU A 122 -17.22 5.71 -29.75
C LEU A 122 -18.26 4.62 -30.00
N SER A 123 -17.86 3.58 -30.69
CA SER A 123 -18.66 2.33 -30.72
C SER A 123 -18.73 1.72 -29.31
N LYS A 124 -19.75 0.91 -29.03
CA LYS A 124 -19.88 0.23 -27.71
C LYS A 124 -18.62 -0.55 -27.32
N VAL A 125 -18.01 -1.24 -28.28
CA VAL A 125 -16.75 -1.98 -28.04
C VAL A 125 -15.58 -1.04 -27.86
N GLY A 126 -15.51 0.05 -28.62
CA GLY A 126 -14.46 1.07 -28.49
C GLY A 126 -14.51 1.77 -27.13
N HIS A 127 -15.72 2.09 -26.62
CA HIS A 127 -15.88 2.66 -25.29
C HIS A 127 -15.50 1.67 -24.18
N LEU A 128 -15.93 0.41 -24.30
CA LEU A 128 -15.51 -0.66 -23.39
C LEU A 128 -13.99 -0.83 -23.35
N ALA A 129 -13.33 -0.77 -24.51
CA ALA A 129 -11.86 -0.83 -24.56
C ALA A 129 -11.22 0.36 -23.81
N ALA A 130 -11.79 1.57 -23.92
CA ALA A 130 -11.34 2.72 -23.15
C ALA A 130 -11.54 2.52 -21.64
N THR A 131 -12.64 1.93 -21.20
CA THR A 131 -12.92 1.63 -19.78
C THR A 131 -11.94 0.59 -19.22
N TRP A 132 -11.64 -0.47 -20.00
CA TRP A 132 -10.59 -1.42 -19.60
C TRP A 132 -9.19 -0.81 -19.59
N ALA A 133 -8.90 0.16 -20.48
CA ALA A 133 -7.65 0.88 -20.48
C ALA A 133 -7.50 1.78 -19.25
N VAL A 134 -8.59 2.40 -18.75
CA VAL A 134 -8.60 3.11 -17.46
C VAL A 134 -8.25 2.16 -16.32
N ALA A 135 -8.94 1.00 -16.25
CA ALA A 135 -8.67 0.00 -15.22
C ALA A 135 -7.23 -0.53 -15.28
N ALA A 136 -6.70 -0.78 -16.46
CA ALA A 136 -5.31 -1.19 -16.65
C ALA A 136 -4.33 -0.09 -16.22
N GLY A 137 -4.58 1.18 -16.61
CA GLY A 137 -3.74 2.32 -16.26
C GLY A 137 -3.62 2.49 -14.75
N SER A 138 -4.74 2.52 -14.04
CA SER A 138 -4.76 2.63 -12.57
C SER A 138 -3.99 1.49 -11.89
N ASN A 139 -4.13 0.26 -12.38
CA ASN A 139 -3.42 -0.89 -11.82
C ASN A 139 -1.92 -0.88 -12.18
N PHE A 140 -1.53 -0.41 -13.38
CA PHE A 140 -0.13 -0.25 -13.74
C PHE A 140 0.55 0.87 -12.96
N SER A 141 -0.15 1.98 -12.67
CA SER A 141 0.36 3.01 -11.76
C SER A 141 0.69 2.41 -10.40
N ALA A 142 -0.24 1.67 -9.80
CA ALA A 142 0.00 0.97 -8.54
C ALA A 142 1.18 -0.03 -8.61
N LEU A 143 1.36 -0.73 -9.73
CA LEU A 143 2.47 -1.67 -9.92
C LEU A 143 3.83 -0.95 -9.81
N TRP A 144 4.02 0.12 -10.54
CA TRP A 144 5.31 0.82 -10.57
C TRP A 144 5.66 1.46 -9.22
N ILE A 145 4.69 2.08 -8.57
CA ILE A 145 4.88 2.63 -7.21
C ILE A 145 5.23 1.51 -6.22
N LEU A 146 4.58 0.35 -6.30
CA LEU A 146 4.82 -0.76 -5.38
C LEU A 146 6.10 -1.54 -5.69
N ILE A 147 6.62 -1.50 -6.91
CA ILE A 147 7.98 -1.96 -7.24
C ILE A 147 9.00 -1.11 -6.49
N ALA A 148 8.89 0.22 -6.58
CA ALA A 148 9.77 1.13 -5.87
C ALA A 148 9.70 0.94 -4.35
N ASN A 149 8.48 0.84 -3.79
CA ASN A 149 8.27 0.61 -2.36
C ASN A 149 8.74 -0.78 -1.90
N GLY A 150 8.53 -1.82 -2.72
CA GLY A 150 8.99 -3.19 -2.42
C GLY A 150 10.50 -3.29 -2.42
N TRP A 151 11.18 -2.56 -3.30
CA TRP A 151 12.65 -2.47 -3.27
C TRP A 151 13.16 -1.85 -1.95
N MET A 152 12.48 -0.85 -1.40
CA MET A 152 12.84 -0.29 -0.09
C MET A 152 12.72 -1.33 1.04
N GLN A 153 11.87 -2.34 0.89
CA GLN A 153 11.66 -3.43 1.86
C GLN A 153 12.65 -4.58 1.67
N ASN A 154 13.08 -4.82 0.42
CA ASN A 154 14.02 -5.87 0.02
C ASN A 154 14.90 -5.34 -1.13
N PRO A 155 16.05 -4.70 -0.85
CA PRO A 155 16.86 -3.98 -1.84
C PRO A 155 17.72 -4.93 -2.69
N VAL A 156 17.08 -5.68 -3.60
CA VAL A 156 17.73 -6.57 -4.56
C VAL A 156 18.05 -5.87 -5.89
N GLY A 157 18.91 -6.44 -6.72
CA GLY A 157 19.25 -5.92 -8.05
C GLY A 157 20.01 -4.59 -8.02
N SER A 158 20.68 -4.29 -6.90
CA SER A 158 21.39 -3.04 -6.70
C SER A 158 22.62 -3.22 -5.81
N ALA A 159 23.60 -2.35 -5.96
CA ALA A 159 24.80 -2.34 -5.15
C ALA A 159 25.21 -0.91 -4.78
N PHE A 160 25.82 -0.74 -3.62
CA PHE A 160 26.37 0.55 -3.22
C PHE A 160 27.72 0.80 -3.93
N ASN A 161 27.82 1.93 -4.61
CA ASN A 161 29.06 2.39 -5.25
C ASN A 161 29.79 3.39 -4.33
N PRO A 162 30.97 3.03 -3.78
CA PRO A 162 31.72 3.89 -2.87
C PRO A 162 32.34 5.12 -3.53
N GLN A 163 32.42 5.17 -4.87
CA GLN A 163 32.92 6.33 -5.63
C GLN A 163 31.84 7.39 -5.81
N THR A 164 30.62 6.99 -6.18
CA THR A 164 29.49 7.89 -6.39
C THR A 164 28.72 8.15 -5.09
N MET A 165 28.95 7.35 -4.05
CA MET A 165 28.22 7.36 -2.76
C MET A 165 26.73 7.13 -2.92
N ARG A 166 26.32 6.30 -3.89
CA ARG A 166 24.94 5.99 -4.24
C ARG A 166 24.72 4.49 -4.37
N MET A 167 23.47 4.10 -4.23
CA MET A 167 23.01 2.80 -4.71
C MET A 167 22.80 2.89 -6.22
N GLU A 168 23.32 1.91 -6.94
CA GLU A 168 23.23 1.81 -8.41
C GLU A 168 22.56 0.50 -8.80
N VAL A 169 21.79 0.52 -9.89
CA VAL A 169 21.14 -0.68 -10.43
C VAL A 169 22.20 -1.61 -11.00
N THR A 170 22.21 -2.85 -10.57
CA THR A 170 23.02 -3.93 -11.13
C THR A 170 22.21 -4.86 -12.03
N ASP A 171 20.95 -5.09 -11.67
CA ASP A 171 19.99 -5.86 -12.46
C ASP A 171 18.57 -5.30 -12.28
N PHE A 172 18.06 -4.64 -13.33
CA PHE A 172 16.72 -4.06 -13.30
C PHE A 172 15.61 -5.12 -13.26
N PHE A 173 15.85 -6.31 -13.80
CA PHE A 173 14.86 -7.39 -13.74
C PHE A 173 14.72 -7.95 -12.34
N GLU A 174 15.79 -8.01 -11.53
CA GLU A 174 15.68 -8.35 -10.11
C GLU A 174 14.88 -7.30 -9.33
N VAL A 175 15.04 -6.01 -9.64
CA VAL A 175 14.22 -4.94 -9.06
C VAL A 175 12.74 -5.11 -9.45
N LEU A 176 12.48 -5.33 -10.75
CA LEU A 176 11.12 -5.48 -11.29
C LEU A 176 10.40 -6.72 -10.75
N PHE A 177 11.07 -7.86 -10.71
CA PHE A 177 10.51 -9.14 -10.25
C PHE A 177 10.82 -9.43 -8.78
N ASN A 178 11.16 -8.40 -8.00
CA ASN A 178 11.33 -8.51 -6.57
C ASN A 178 10.10 -9.20 -5.92
N PRO A 179 10.25 -10.35 -5.26
CA PRO A 179 9.11 -11.12 -4.74
C PRO A 179 8.28 -10.32 -3.72
N VAL A 180 8.96 -9.48 -2.90
CA VAL A 180 8.27 -8.60 -1.93
C VAL A 180 7.41 -7.56 -2.67
N ALA A 181 7.92 -6.96 -3.74
CA ALA A 181 7.17 -5.99 -4.55
C ALA A 181 5.97 -6.63 -5.23
N GLN A 182 6.14 -7.81 -5.82
CA GLN A 182 5.06 -8.53 -6.52
C GLN A 182 3.95 -8.97 -5.57
N ALA A 183 4.28 -9.57 -4.43
CA ALA A 183 3.30 -9.96 -3.42
C ALA A 183 2.55 -8.74 -2.87
N LYS A 184 3.27 -7.66 -2.59
CA LYS A 184 2.69 -6.40 -2.10
C LYS A 184 1.76 -5.76 -3.12
N PHE A 185 2.13 -5.77 -4.41
CA PHE A 185 1.28 -5.26 -5.48
C PHE A 185 -0.05 -5.98 -5.54
N VAL A 186 -0.04 -7.30 -5.68
CA VAL A 186 -1.29 -8.07 -5.83
C VAL A 186 -2.13 -8.00 -4.56
N HIS A 187 -1.51 -8.00 -3.37
CA HIS A 187 -2.22 -7.84 -2.09
C HIS A 187 -2.90 -6.48 -1.98
N THR A 188 -2.17 -5.38 -2.26
CA THR A 188 -2.68 -4.01 -2.16
C THR A 188 -3.81 -3.75 -3.17
N VAL A 189 -3.65 -4.21 -4.41
CA VAL A 189 -4.69 -4.07 -5.45
C VAL A 189 -5.94 -4.87 -5.07
N SER A 190 -5.78 -6.10 -4.57
CA SER A 190 -6.90 -6.92 -4.10
C SER A 190 -7.64 -6.27 -2.92
N ALA A 191 -6.92 -5.62 -2.00
CA ALA A 191 -7.52 -4.84 -0.91
C ALA A 191 -8.32 -3.64 -1.45
N GLY A 192 -7.84 -2.98 -2.51
CA GLY A 192 -8.58 -1.94 -3.23
C GLY A 192 -9.88 -2.49 -3.86
N TYR A 193 -9.83 -3.68 -4.41
CA TYR A 193 -11.02 -4.35 -4.95
C TYR A 193 -12.05 -4.68 -3.88
N VAL A 194 -11.62 -5.11 -2.70
CA VAL A 194 -12.50 -5.29 -1.53
C VAL A 194 -13.13 -3.96 -1.12
N THR A 195 -12.33 -2.89 -1.07
CA THR A 195 -12.80 -1.54 -0.71
C THR A 195 -13.92 -1.08 -1.63
N ALA A 196 -13.71 -1.13 -2.94
CA ALA A 196 -14.73 -0.73 -3.91
C ALA A 196 -15.97 -1.64 -3.85
N SER A 197 -15.79 -2.93 -3.65
CA SER A 197 -16.90 -3.88 -3.52
C SER A 197 -17.78 -3.56 -2.33
N ILE A 198 -17.19 -3.31 -1.15
CA ILE A 198 -17.96 -2.98 0.06
C ILE A 198 -18.58 -1.59 -0.05
N PHE A 199 -17.92 -0.63 -0.70
CA PHE A 199 -18.50 0.66 -1.02
C PHE A 199 -19.76 0.52 -1.89
N VAL A 200 -19.67 -0.25 -2.99
CA VAL A 200 -20.81 -0.52 -3.88
C VAL A 200 -21.92 -1.28 -3.16
N LEU A 201 -21.58 -2.27 -2.33
CA LEU A 201 -22.55 -3.00 -1.50
C LEU A 201 -23.28 -2.05 -0.55
N GLY A 202 -22.55 -1.20 0.17
CA GLY A 202 -23.13 -0.30 1.17
C GLY A 202 -24.04 0.76 0.56
N VAL A 203 -23.60 1.43 -0.53
CA VAL A 203 -24.43 2.42 -1.23
C VAL A 203 -25.67 1.77 -1.83
N SER A 204 -25.52 0.59 -2.44
CA SER A 204 -26.66 -0.17 -3.00
C SER A 204 -27.63 -0.62 -1.90
N ALA A 205 -27.12 -1.06 -0.75
CA ALA A 205 -27.94 -1.40 0.41
C ALA A 205 -28.75 -0.20 0.91
N TRP A 206 -28.14 0.99 0.91
CA TRP A 206 -28.85 2.23 1.27
C TRP A 206 -30.00 2.52 0.30
N TYR A 207 -29.80 2.34 -1.02
CA TYR A 207 -30.88 2.51 -2.00
C TYR A 207 -32.04 1.53 -1.75
N ILE A 208 -31.74 0.25 -1.50
CA ILE A 208 -32.78 -0.75 -1.22
C ILE A 208 -33.57 -0.38 0.05
N LEU A 209 -32.87 0.01 1.14
CA LEU A 209 -33.50 0.44 2.39
C LEU A 209 -34.40 1.68 2.22
N LYS A 210 -34.09 2.54 1.25
CA LYS A 210 -34.89 3.73 0.91
C LYS A 210 -35.95 3.45 -0.15
N GLY A 211 -36.02 2.25 -0.70
CA GLY A 211 -36.95 1.91 -1.79
C GLY A 211 -36.65 2.65 -3.11
N ARG A 212 -35.40 3.12 -3.31
CA ARG A 212 -34.98 3.89 -4.50
C ARG A 212 -34.05 3.06 -5.37
N HIS A 213 -34.21 3.15 -6.70
CA HIS A 213 -33.34 2.49 -7.69
C HIS A 213 -33.06 1.01 -7.38
N VAL A 214 -34.06 0.29 -6.84
CA VAL A 214 -33.91 -1.05 -6.25
C VAL A 214 -33.34 -2.07 -7.26
N GLU A 215 -33.81 -2.04 -8.52
CA GLU A 215 -33.35 -2.95 -9.56
C GLU A 215 -31.86 -2.75 -9.89
N LEU A 216 -31.42 -1.50 -10.02
CA LEU A 216 -30.02 -1.14 -10.24
C LEU A 216 -29.16 -1.52 -9.02
N ALA A 217 -29.66 -1.24 -7.82
CA ALA A 217 -28.97 -1.58 -6.58
C ALA A 217 -28.76 -3.09 -6.42
N LYS A 218 -29.78 -3.93 -6.69
CA LYS A 218 -29.66 -5.39 -6.63
C LYS A 218 -28.61 -5.92 -7.59
N ARG A 219 -28.54 -5.38 -8.83
CA ARG A 219 -27.52 -5.77 -9.81
C ARG A 219 -26.12 -5.34 -9.39
N SER A 220 -25.98 -4.12 -8.92
CA SER A 220 -24.70 -3.61 -8.37
C SER A 220 -24.22 -4.48 -7.22
N MET A 221 -25.10 -4.83 -6.27
CA MET A 221 -24.77 -5.72 -5.16
C MET A 221 -24.34 -7.11 -5.61
N THR A 222 -24.98 -7.66 -6.65
CA THR A 222 -24.62 -8.99 -7.18
C THR A 222 -23.18 -9.00 -7.71
N ILE A 223 -22.80 -7.99 -8.52
CA ILE A 223 -21.43 -7.88 -9.03
C ILE A 223 -20.46 -7.64 -7.87
N ALA A 224 -20.78 -6.68 -7.02
CA ALA A 224 -19.90 -6.30 -5.90
C ALA A 224 -19.70 -7.45 -4.91
N ALA A 225 -20.74 -8.23 -4.59
CA ALA A 225 -20.61 -9.39 -3.70
C ALA A 225 -19.74 -10.49 -4.31
N SER A 226 -19.91 -10.79 -5.61
CA SER A 226 -19.14 -11.82 -6.31
C SER A 226 -17.66 -11.43 -6.45
N PHE A 227 -17.41 -10.22 -6.93
CA PHE A 227 -16.06 -9.69 -7.11
C PHE A 227 -15.37 -9.47 -5.77
N GLY A 228 -16.10 -8.92 -4.79
CA GLY A 228 -15.59 -8.67 -3.44
C GLY A 228 -15.23 -9.95 -2.69
N LEU A 229 -16.02 -11.04 -2.85
CA LEU A 229 -15.69 -12.33 -2.24
C LEU A 229 -14.41 -12.91 -2.84
N ALA A 230 -14.28 -12.92 -4.17
CA ALA A 230 -13.07 -13.40 -4.83
C ALA A 230 -11.84 -12.58 -4.39
N SER A 231 -11.98 -11.25 -4.32
CA SER A 231 -10.91 -10.36 -3.89
C SER A 231 -10.55 -10.54 -2.42
N ALA A 232 -11.54 -10.70 -1.53
CA ALA A 232 -11.29 -10.92 -0.10
C ALA A 232 -10.56 -12.24 0.17
N LEU A 233 -10.89 -13.30 -0.57
CA LEU A 233 -10.16 -14.57 -0.51
C LEU A 233 -8.73 -14.42 -1.06
N SER A 234 -8.55 -13.66 -2.14
CA SER A 234 -7.22 -13.33 -2.69
C SER A 234 -6.37 -12.58 -1.67
N VAL A 235 -6.94 -11.61 -0.94
CA VAL A 235 -6.23 -10.85 0.12
C VAL A 235 -5.68 -11.79 1.20
N VAL A 236 -6.41 -12.84 1.59
CA VAL A 236 -5.91 -13.81 2.60
C VAL A 236 -4.70 -14.57 2.08
N VAL A 237 -4.79 -15.13 0.87
CA VAL A 237 -3.69 -15.90 0.27
C VAL A 237 -2.44 -15.05 0.09
N LEU A 238 -2.61 -13.82 -0.39
CA LEU A 238 -1.51 -12.89 -0.63
C LEU A 238 -0.98 -12.26 0.66
N GLY A 239 -1.83 -12.14 1.68
CA GLY A 239 -1.42 -11.74 3.02
C GLY A 239 -0.52 -12.79 3.69
N ASP A 240 -0.86 -14.08 3.53
CA ASP A 240 -0.02 -15.20 3.96
C ASP A 240 1.35 -15.16 3.25
N GLU A 241 1.38 -14.95 1.92
CA GLU A 241 2.63 -14.79 1.16
C GLU A 241 3.46 -13.60 1.66
N SER A 242 2.82 -12.46 1.93
CA SER A 242 3.50 -11.28 2.48
C SER A 242 4.08 -11.54 3.88
N GLY A 243 3.40 -12.34 4.71
CA GLY A 243 3.87 -12.80 6.01
C GLY A 243 5.11 -13.69 5.89
N TYR A 244 5.06 -14.67 4.99
CA TYR A 244 6.19 -15.54 4.67
C TYR A 244 7.42 -14.77 4.19
N LEU A 245 7.26 -13.84 3.23
CA LEU A 245 8.34 -12.99 2.74
C LEU A 245 8.92 -12.07 3.84
N SER A 246 8.09 -11.65 4.80
CA SER A 246 8.58 -10.89 5.96
C SER A 246 9.45 -11.76 6.88
N THR A 247 9.17 -13.04 7.00
CA THR A 247 10.01 -14.00 7.74
C THR A 247 11.38 -14.15 7.10
N GLU A 248 11.45 -14.14 5.78
CA GLU A 248 12.70 -14.28 5.04
C GLU A 248 13.53 -12.99 5.05
N HIS A 249 12.90 -11.85 4.77
CA HIS A 249 13.61 -10.59 4.46
C HIS A 249 13.55 -9.55 5.57
N GLN A 250 12.56 -9.57 6.46
CA GLN A 250 12.32 -8.54 7.48
C GLN A 250 11.98 -9.16 8.85
N LYS A 251 12.88 -9.96 9.37
CA LYS A 251 12.68 -10.75 10.61
C LYS A 251 12.28 -9.90 11.81
N MET A 252 12.89 -8.72 11.98
CA MET A 252 12.57 -7.80 13.08
C MET A 252 11.11 -7.29 12.98
N LYS A 253 10.64 -6.99 11.77
CA LYS A 253 9.24 -6.62 11.53
C LYS A 253 8.29 -7.73 11.95
N LEU A 254 8.57 -8.97 11.52
CA LEU A 254 7.73 -10.11 11.87
C LEU A 254 7.70 -10.34 13.38
N ALA A 255 8.87 -10.39 14.03
CA ALA A 255 8.96 -10.57 15.48
C ALA A 255 8.22 -9.46 16.24
N SER A 256 8.24 -8.23 15.73
CA SER A 256 7.51 -7.09 16.31
C SER A 256 5.99 -7.18 16.09
N ILE A 257 5.52 -7.63 14.92
CA ILE A 257 4.10 -7.88 14.65
C ILE A 257 3.55 -8.94 15.61
N GLU A 258 4.34 -9.98 15.90
CA GLU A 258 3.96 -11.07 16.78
C GLU A 258 4.23 -10.79 18.26
N ALA A 259 4.89 -9.68 18.58
CA ALA A 259 5.39 -9.36 19.93
C ALA A 259 6.21 -10.52 20.52
N MET A 260 7.03 -11.14 19.66
CA MET A 260 7.90 -12.26 20.00
C MET A 260 9.20 -11.73 20.59
N TRP A 261 9.19 -11.46 21.91
CA TRP A 261 10.34 -10.87 22.60
C TRP A 261 11.54 -11.82 22.65
N LYS A 262 11.27 -13.10 22.87
CA LYS A 262 12.28 -14.16 22.95
C LYS A 262 12.04 -15.22 21.89
N THR A 263 13.11 -15.84 21.43
CA THR A 263 13.05 -16.96 20.50
C THR A 263 12.32 -18.14 21.14
N GLU A 264 11.29 -18.63 20.46
CA GLU A 264 10.52 -19.78 20.87
C GLU A 264 10.97 -21.05 20.13
N PRO A 265 10.87 -22.24 20.76
CA PRO A 265 11.13 -23.48 20.05
C PRO A 265 10.12 -23.70 18.91
N ALA A 266 10.57 -24.32 17.82
CA ALA A 266 9.68 -24.66 16.71
C ALA A 266 8.70 -25.79 17.09
N PRO A 267 7.45 -25.77 16.57
CA PRO A 267 6.85 -24.70 15.76
C PRO A 267 6.32 -23.54 16.62
N ALA A 268 6.63 -22.32 16.23
CA ALA A 268 6.23 -21.13 16.97
C ALA A 268 4.72 -20.95 17.04
N ALA A 269 4.22 -20.44 18.16
CA ALA A 269 2.82 -20.14 18.37
C ALA A 269 2.46 -18.76 17.80
N PHE A 270 1.22 -18.61 17.33
CA PHE A 270 0.65 -17.32 16.93
C PHE A 270 0.02 -16.65 18.14
N THR A 271 0.41 -15.43 18.46
CA THR A 271 -0.20 -14.65 19.54
C THR A 271 -1.48 -13.99 19.06
N ALA A 272 -2.64 -14.59 19.30
CA ALA A 272 -3.92 -14.07 18.81
C ALA A 272 -4.36 -12.77 19.52
N PHE A 273 -4.05 -12.64 20.81
CA PHE A 273 -4.41 -11.51 21.66
C PHE A 273 -3.34 -11.31 22.73
N GLY A 274 -3.18 -10.06 23.19
CA GLY A 274 -2.27 -9.72 24.28
C GLY A 274 -2.01 -8.22 24.33
N PHE A 275 -1.35 -7.77 25.39
CA PHE A 275 -0.95 -6.37 25.57
C PHE A 275 0.59 -6.30 25.61
N PRO A 276 1.25 -6.06 24.48
CA PRO A 276 2.70 -5.90 24.45
C PRO A 276 3.14 -4.66 25.23
N ASP A 277 4.13 -4.83 26.08
CA ASP A 277 4.81 -3.77 26.82
C ASP A 277 6.23 -3.60 26.26
N GLN A 278 6.47 -2.42 25.66
CA GLN A 278 7.75 -2.10 25.02
C GLN A 278 8.89 -1.93 26.04
N GLU A 279 8.58 -1.43 27.24
CA GLU A 279 9.58 -1.15 28.29
C GLU A 279 9.92 -2.44 29.06
N ALA A 280 8.90 -3.20 29.46
CA ALA A 280 9.06 -4.47 30.12
C ALA A 280 9.57 -5.58 29.18
N ARG A 281 9.43 -5.43 27.87
CA ARG A 281 9.77 -6.43 26.83
C ARG A 281 9.03 -7.76 27.05
N GLU A 282 7.75 -7.64 27.34
CA GLU A 282 6.88 -8.79 27.55
C GLU A 282 5.47 -8.51 27.03
N THR A 283 4.66 -9.56 26.89
CA THR A 283 3.27 -9.43 26.46
C THR A 283 2.34 -9.95 27.55
N HIS A 284 1.59 -9.04 28.16
CA HIS A 284 0.64 -9.39 29.23
C HIS A 284 -0.63 -10.02 28.65
N TYR A 285 -1.21 -10.96 29.41
CA TYR A 285 -2.47 -11.66 29.04
C TYR A 285 -2.46 -12.26 27.64
N ALA A 286 -1.30 -12.78 27.21
CA ALA A 286 -1.16 -13.35 25.89
C ALA A 286 -1.98 -14.63 25.71
N VAL A 287 -2.72 -14.71 24.60
CA VAL A 287 -3.45 -15.90 24.17
C VAL A 287 -2.75 -16.44 22.92
N HIS A 288 -2.16 -17.63 23.05
CA HIS A 288 -1.42 -18.26 21.97
C HIS A 288 -2.22 -19.38 21.30
N ILE A 289 -2.14 -19.43 19.97
CA ILE A 289 -2.63 -20.55 19.16
C ILE A 289 -1.41 -21.37 18.76
N PRO A 290 -1.25 -22.60 19.28
CA PRO A 290 -0.06 -23.41 19.02
C PRO A 290 0.16 -23.69 17.53
N TRP A 291 1.41 -23.74 17.09
CA TRP A 291 1.89 -24.13 15.75
C TRP A 291 1.53 -23.20 14.59
N VAL A 292 0.53 -22.35 14.75
CA VAL A 292 -0.01 -21.52 13.66
C VAL A 292 1.06 -20.62 13.06
N MET A 293 1.90 -19.96 13.88
CA MET A 293 2.96 -19.08 13.37
C MET A 293 4.03 -19.85 12.60
N GLY A 294 4.42 -21.05 13.05
CA GLY A 294 5.31 -21.92 12.30
C GLY A 294 4.74 -22.29 10.91
N LEU A 295 3.45 -22.58 10.84
CA LEU A 295 2.78 -22.94 9.57
C LEU A 295 2.65 -21.75 8.59
N ILE A 296 2.19 -20.59 9.07
CA ILE A 296 1.95 -19.42 8.20
C ILE A 296 3.23 -18.61 7.94
N GLY A 297 4.11 -18.48 8.93
CA GLY A 297 5.33 -17.68 8.82
C GLY A 297 6.49 -18.38 8.13
N THR A 298 6.71 -19.67 8.41
CA THR A 298 7.85 -20.41 7.85
C THR A 298 7.47 -21.58 6.96
N ARG A 299 6.18 -21.91 6.88
CA ARG A 299 5.68 -23.14 6.20
C ARG A 299 6.37 -24.41 6.67
N SER A 300 6.83 -24.40 7.92
CA SER A 300 7.64 -25.45 8.54
C SER A 300 7.25 -25.65 9.99
N LEU A 301 7.32 -26.89 10.44
CA LEU A 301 7.13 -27.26 11.87
C LEU A 301 8.46 -27.33 12.63
N THR A 302 9.58 -27.16 11.94
CA THR A 302 10.94 -27.34 12.51
C THR A 302 11.79 -26.08 12.44
N THR A 303 11.38 -25.06 11.67
CA THR A 303 12.13 -23.80 11.54
C THR A 303 11.87 -22.92 12.75
N VAL A 304 12.95 -22.49 13.39
CA VAL A 304 12.90 -21.55 14.52
C VAL A 304 12.78 -20.13 14.00
N ILE A 305 11.87 -19.36 14.57
CA ILE A 305 11.73 -17.92 14.30
C ILE A 305 12.46 -17.17 15.42
N PRO A 306 13.48 -16.32 15.10
CA PRO A 306 14.21 -15.57 16.10
C PRO A 306 13.33 -14.49 16.74
N GLY A 307 13.42 -14.37 18.07
CA GLY A 307 12.78 -13.30 18.82
C GLY A 307 13.53 -11.95 18.73
N ILE A 308 12.87 -10.91 19.22
CA ILE A 308 13.41 -9.53 19.19
C ILE A 308 14.77 -9.45 19.87
N GLU A 309 14.94 -10.06 21.06
CA GLU A 309 16.20 -9.99 21.81
C GLU A 309 17.38 -10.60 21.04
N GLU A 310 17.19 -11.73 20.37
CA GLU A 310 18.21 -12.36 19.53
C GLU A 310 18.53 -11.52 18.30
N LEU A 311 17.49 -10.94 17.65
CA LEU A 311 17.67 -10.06 16.50
C LEU A 311 18.42 -8.78 16.87
N VAL A 312 18.24 -8.24 18.07
CA VAL A 312 19.02 -7.11 18.59
C VAL A 312 20.48 -7.48 18.79
N GLN A 313 20.78 -8.67 19.32
CA GLN A 313 22.16 -9.18 19.42
C GLN A 313 22.80 -9.32 18.03
N HIS A 314 22.07 -9.82 17.05
CA HIS A 314 22.53 -9.86 15.67
C HIS A 314 22.78 -8.45 15.09
N ALA A 315 21.92 -7.48 15.44
CA ALA A 315 22.12 -6.09 15.03
C ALA A 315 23.39 -5.47 15.63
N GLU A 316 23.73 -5.76 16.88
CA GLU A 316 25.01 -5.33 17.48
C GLU A 316 26.23 -5.85 16.70
N VAL A 317 26.21 -7.11 16.31
CA VAL A 317 27.28 -7.70 15.49
C VAL A 317 27.36 -7.00 14.13
N ARG A 318 26.22 -6.74 13.49
CA ARG A 318 26.17 -6.04 12.20
C ARG A 318 26.64 -4.58 12.33
N ILE A 319 26.31 -3.89 13.41
CA ILE A 319 26.81 -2.53 13.68
C ILE A 319 28.35 -2.52 13.74
N ARG A 320 28.96 -3.48 14.47
CA ARG A 320 30.43 -3.57 14.57
C ARG A 320 31.07 -3.86 13.21
N LYS A 321 30.50 -4.76 12.40
CA LYS A 321 30.96 -5.00 11.01
C LYS A 321 30.79 -3.74 10.15
N GLY A 322 29.66 -3.04 10.28
CA GLY A 322 29.41 -1.78 9.60
C GLY A 322 30.42 -0.70 9.96
N MET A 323 30.89 -0.64 11.22
CA MET A 323 31.97 0.30 11.64
C MET A 323 33.28 0.03 10.88
N ILE A 324 33.61 -1.25 10.63
CA ILE A 324 34.79 -1.63 9.84
C ILE A 324 34.59 -1.18 8.37
N ALA A 325 33.40 -1.44 7.81
CA ALA A 325 33.08 -0.97 6.46
C ALA A 325 33.11 0.56 6.33
N TYR A 326 32.63 1.26 7.36
CA TYR A 326 32.64 2.72 7.39
C TYR A 326 34.07 3.29 7.44
N ASP A 327 34.97 2.71 8.22
CA ASP A 327 36.40 3.10 8.27
C ASP A 327 37.07 2.84 6.91
N ALA A 328 36.85 1.69 6.31
CA ALA A 328 37.34 1.37 4.97
C ALA A 328 36.81 2.36 3.92
N LEU A 329 35.52 2.71 3.97
CA LEU A 329 34.91 3.69 3.07
C LEU A 329 35.54 5.08 3.21
N GLN A 330 35.84 5.54 4.43
CA GLN A 330 36.53 6.84 4.63
C GLN A 330 37.92 6.85 3.98
N LYS A 331 38.69 5.75 4.11
CA LYS A 331 39.99 5.60 3.48
C LYS A 331 39.91 5.57 1.95
N ILE A 332 38.90 4.88 1.39
CA ILE A 332 38.63 4.89 -0.06
C ILE A 332 38.34 6.32 -0.54
N ARG A 333 37.56 7.09 0.20
CA ARG A 333 37.22 8.49 -0.14
C ARG A 333 38.43 9.43 -0.08
N GLU A 334 39.32 9.26 0.89
CA GLU A 334 40.53 10.04 1.02
C GLU A 334 41.48 9.83 -0.17
N VAL A 335 41.57 8.60 -0.66
CA VAL A 335 42.40 8.25 -1.83
C VAL A 335 41.67 8.56 -3.17
N GLY A 336 40.35 8.69 -3.15
CA GLY A 336 39.52 9.00 -4.32
C GLY A 336 39.28 7.82 -5.28
N SER A 337 39.77 6.62 -4.96
CA SER A 337 39.60 5.45 -5.82
C SER A 337 39.69 4.14 -5.04
N THR A 338 38.80 3.20 -5.39
CA THR A 338 38.81 1.82 -4.88
C THR A 338 39.98 0.99 -5.42
N THR A 339 40.53 1.35 -6.57
CA THR A 339 41.61 0.59 -7.22
C THR A 339 42.99 0.94 -6.68
N THR A 340 43.17 2.14 -6.15
CA THR A 340 44.46 2.64 -5.66
C THR A 340 44.62 2.53 -4.13
N VAL A 341 43.54 2.24 -3.42
CA VAL A 341 43.58 1.98 -1.96
C VAL A 341 44.25 0.63 -1.67
N GLY A 342 44.83 0.47 -0.49
CA GLY A 342 45.49 -0.77 -0.05
C GLY A 342 44.54 -2.00 -0.17
N ALA A 343 45.13 -3.17 -0.43
CA ALA A 343 44.37 -4.40 -0.58
C ALA A 343 43.58 -4.77 0.68
N ASP A 344 44.16 -4.51 1.85
CA ASP A 344 43.53 -4.70 3.17
C ASP A 344 42.27 -3.85 3.38
N VAL A 345 42.29 -2.59 2.93
CA VAL A 345 41.13 -1.69 3.01
C VAL A 345 40.02 -2.14 2.06
N ARG A 346 40.40 -2.58 0.86
CA ARG A 346 39.46 -3.11 -0.13
C ARG A 346 38.77 -4.37 0.39
N GLU A 347 39.54 -5.34 0.89
CA GLU A 347 39.04 -6.57 1.46
C GLU A 347 38.12 -6.30 2.67
N ALA A 348 38.48 -5.35 3.54
CA ALA A 348 37.67 -4.94 4.67
C ALA A 348 36.31 -4.37 4.22
N PHE A 349 36.29 -3.57 3.13
CA PHE A 349 35.05 -3.03 2.57
C PHE A 349 34.22 -4.11 1.88
N GLU A 350 34.82 -4.95 1.04
CA GLU A 350 34.11 -6.03 0.34
C GLU A 350 33.46 -7.03 1.32
N THR A 351 34.15 -7.35 2.43
CA THR A 351 33.68 -8.30 3.43
C THR A 351 32.55 -7.73 4.29
N ASN A 352 32.60 -6.44 4.64
CA ASN A 352 31.69 -5.84 5.63
C ASN A 352 30.74 -4.79 5.03
N GLY A 353 30.85 -4.46 3.74
CA GLY A 353 30.10 -3.38 3.09
C GLY A 353 28.58 -3.56 3.15
N ALA A 354 28.11 -4.80 3.16
CA ALA A 354 26.68 -5.11 3.31
C ALA A 354 26.09 -4.64 4.66
N ASP A 355 26.94 -4.41 5.67
CA ASP A 355 26.55 -3.94 7.00
C ASP A 355 26.80 -2.44 7.20
N LEU A 356 27.23 -1.70 6.16
CA LEU A 356 27.52 -0.26 6.23
C LEU A 356 26.33 0.55 6.77
N GLY A 357 25.10 0.22 6.37
CA GLY A 357 23.90 0.87 6.85
C GLY A 357 23.70 0.77 8.35
N TYR A 358 24.12 -0.32 8.96
CA TYR A 358 24.06 -0.50 10.42
C TYR A 358 25.00 0.45 11.17
N ALA A 359 26.17 0.77 10.62
CA ALA A 359 27.03 1.82 11.21
C ALA A 359 26.38 3.20 11.16
N LEU A 360 25.56 3.49 10.16
CA LEU A 360 24.87 4.77 10.04
C LEU A 360 23.83 5.00 11.15
N LEU A 361 23.34 3.96 11.82
CA LEU A 361 22.47 4.08 13.00
C LEU A 361 23.18 4.82 14.15
N LEU A 362 24.50 4.66 14.25
CA LEU A 362 25.32 5.32 15.28
C LEU A 362 25.37 6.84 15.13
N LYS A 363 25.13 7.37 13.91
CA LYS A 363 25.12 8.82 13.67
C LYS A 363 24.05 9.59 14.46
N ARG A 364 23.12 8.89 15.07
CA ARG A 364 22.17 9.45 16.01
C ARG A 364 22.79 9.79 17.37
N TYR A 365 23.92 9.15 17.71
CA TYR A 365 24.56 9.20 19.01
C TYR A 365 25.96 9.80 18.97
N VAL A 366 26.63 9.73 17.83
CA VAL A 366 28.00 10.18 17.65
C VAL A 366 28.23 10.64 16.21
N ASP A 367 29.02 11.70 16.02
CA ASP A 367 29.31 12.23 14.68
C ASP A 367 30.11 11.24 13.82
N ASP A 368 31.12 10.60 14.42
CA ASP A 368 31.92 9.57 13.77
C ASP A 368 31.57 8.17 14.32
N PRO A 369 30.93 7.32 13.57
CA PRO A 369 30.59 5.94 13.96
C PRO A 369 31.79 5.14 14.50
N ARG A 370 33.00 5.41 14.05
CA ARG A 370 34.24 4.73 14.50
C ARG A 370 34.54 4.93 15.98
N GLN A 371 34.02 6.00 16.57
CA GLN A 371 34.26 6.39 17.96
C GLN A 371 33.14 5.97 18.93
N ALA A 372 32.17 5.22 18.43
CA ALA A 372 31.01 4.81 19.23
C ALA A 372 31.43 3.89 20.40
N SER A 373 30.89 4.16 21.58
CA SER A 373 31.05 3.30 22.75
C SER A 373 30.14 2.07 22.67
N ASP A 374 30.43 1.02 23.44
CA ASP A 374 29.60 -0.17 23.53
C ASP A 374 28.17 0.15 23.99
N GLU A 375 27.97 1.15 24.85
CA GLU A 375 26.64 1.61 25.24
C GLU A 375 25.86 2.21 24.07
N GLN A 376 26.54 3.01 23.22
CA GLN A 376 25.93 3.61 22.04
C GLN A 376 25.60 2.54 20.98
N ILE A 377 26.45 1.53 20.83
CA ILE A 377 26.19 0.39 19.95
C ILE A 377 24.95 -0.39 20.42
N ALA A 378 24.86 -0.68 21.72
CA ALA A 378 23.69 -1.37 22.28
C ALA A 378 22.40 -0.55 22.11
N LYS A 379 22.43 0.77 22.30
CA LYS A 379 21.28 1.66 22.03
C LYS A 379 20.88 1.64 20.55
N ALA A 380 21.84 1.77 19.64
CA ALA A 380 21.59 1.73 18.21
C ALA A 380 21.02 0.38 17.75
N ALA A 381 21.42 -0.73 18.36
CA ALA A 381 20.86 -2.04 18.10
C ALA A 381 19.39 -2.12 18.54
N TRP A 382 19.04 -1.58 19.71
CA TRP A 382 17.64 -1.50 20.16
C TRP A 382 16.78 -0.54 19.33
N ASP A 383 17.38 0.49 18.71
CA ASP A 383 16.66 1.36 17.76
C ASP A 383 16.15 0.62 16.52
N THR A 384 16.68 -0.58 16.23
CA THR A 384 16.17 -1.43 15.13
C THR A 384 14.81 -2.06 15.43
N VAL A 385 14.34 -1.97 16.68
CA VAL A 385 13.04 -2.50 17.10
C VAL A 385 11.96 -1.45 16.89
N PRO A 386 11.01 -1.63 15.96
CA PRO A 386 9.88 -0.73 15.80
C PRO A 386 8.94 -0.81 17.01
N HIS A 387 7.99 0.12 17.12
CA HIS A 387 7.05 0.15 18.24
C HIS A 387 6.09 -1.05 18.19
N VAL A 388 6.39 -2.07 18.99
CA VAL A 388 5.70 -3.38 18.99
C VAL A 388 4.20 -3.27 19.24
N PRO A 389 3.68 -2.51 20.25
CA PRO A 389 2.25 -2.41 20.48
C PRO A 389 1.45 -1.91 19.27
N THR A 390 1.99 -0.91 18.55
CA THR A 390 1.35 -0.38 17.34
C THR A 390 1.24 -1.45 16.25
N LEU A 391 2.32 -2.17 15.96
CA LEU A 391 2.33 -3.22 14.92
C LEU A 391 1.44 -4.38 15.29
N PHE A 392 1.51 -4.83 16.54
CA PHE A 392 0.72 -5.94 17.05
C PHE A 392 -0.79 -5.69 16.86
N TRP A 393 -1.29 -4.53 17.29
CA TRP A 393 -2.71 -4.23 17.20
C TRP A 393 -3.15 -3.87 15.79
N SER A 394 -2.33 -3.13 15.03
CA SER A 394 -2.64 -2.80 13.63
C SER A 394 -2.84 -4.07 12.79
N PHE A 395 -1.95 -5.04 12.94
CA PHE A 395 -2.05 -6.31 12.23
C PHE A 395 -3.33 -7.08 12.60
N ARG A 396 -3.62 -7.22 13.90
CA ARG A 396 -4.76 -8.01 14.37
C ARG A 396 -6.10 -7.41 14.00
N ILE A 397 -6.23 -6.08 14.08
CA ILE A 397 -7.46 -5.39 13.66
C ILE A 397 -7.62 -5.52 12.14
N MET A 398 -6.56 -5.32 11.35
CA MET A 398 -6.57 -5.50 9.90
C MET A 398 -7.04 -6.90 9.50
N VAL A 399 -6.46 -7.94 10.08
CA VAL A 399 -6.84 -9.34 9.81
C VAL A 399 -8.27 -9.63 10.25
N GLY A 400 -8.68 -9.16 11.43
CA GLY A 400 -10.06 -9.31 11.92
C GLY A 400 -11.09 -8.66 10.98
N LEU A 401 -10.79 -7.48 10.47
CA LEU A 401 -11.62 -6.81 9.45
C LEU A 401 -11.63 -7.60 8.14
N GLY A 402 -10.49 -8.15 7.71
CA GLY A 402 -10.41 -9.01 6.52
C GLY A 402 -11.34 -10.23 6.62
N MET A 403 -11.34 -10.92 7.76
CA MET A 403 -12.26 -12.04 8.02
C MET A 403 -13.73 -11.60 8.01
N PHE A 404 -14.02 -10.43 8.58
CA PHE A 404 -15.36 -9.84 8.50
C PHE A 404 -15.78 -9.55 7.05
N PHE A 405 -14.87 -9.06 6.19
CA PHE A 405 -15.19 -8.78 4.79
C PHE A 405 -15.49 -10.05 3.99
N ILE A 406 -14.79 -11.15 4.26
CA ILE A 406 -15.12 -12.45 3.67
C ILE A 406 -16.53 -12.86 4.07
N LEU A 407 -16.86 -12.80 5.35
CA LEU A 407 -18.19 -13.16 5.84
C LEU A 407 -19.29 -12.29 5.24
N LEU A 408 -19.06 -10.97 5.16
CA LEU A 408 -20.01 -10.01 4.60
C LEU A 408 -20.26 -10.28 3.11
N THR A 409 -19.19 -10.36 2.31
CA THR A 409 -19.28 -10.57 0.86
C THR A 409 -19.84 -11.96 0.53
N PHE A 410 -19.44 -13.00 1.27
CA PHE A 410 -20.02 -14.35 1.14
C PHE A 410 -21.52 -14.37 1.42
N THR A 411 -21.94 -13.68 2.51
CA THR A 411 -23.36 -13.58 2.85
C THR A 411 -24.16 -12.94 1.72
N PHE A 412 -23.71 -11.79 1.21
CA PHE A 412 -24.40 -11.12 0.10
C PHE A 412 -24.31 -11.89 -1.23
N PHE A 413 -23.23 -12.63 -1.46
CA PHE A 413 -23.10 -13.54 -2.59
C PHE A 413 -24.20 -14.62 -2.53
N ILE A 414 -24.37 -15.30 -1.39
CA ILE A 414 -25.42 -16.32 -1.21
C ILE A 414 -26.83 -15.72 -1.34
N LEU A 415 -27.06 -14.53 -0.77
CA LEU A 415 -28.34 -13.85 -0.89
C LEU A 415 -28.64 -13.45 -2.35
N SER A 416 -27.61 -13.07 -3.11
CA SER A 416 -27.72 -12.78 -4.54
C SER A 416 -28.12 -14.04 -5.34
N VAL A 417 -27.41 -15.14 -5.14
CA VAL A 417 -27.72 -16.43 -5.79
C VAL A 417 -29.14 -16.87 -5.45
N ARG A 418 -29.58 -16.68 -4.22
CA ARG A 418 -30.93 -17.01 -3.77
C ARG A 418 -32.00 -15.98 -4.16
N ARG A 419 -31.62 -14.87 -4.80
CA ARG A 419 -32.49 -13.73 -5.14
C ARG A 419 -33.23 -13.13 -3.95
N LYS A 420 -32.57 -13.09 -2.78
CA LYS A 420 -33.11 -12.63 -1.50
C LYS A 420 -32.30 -11.45 -0.90
N ILE A 421 -31.65 -10.66 -1.74
CA ILE A 421 -30.78 -9.56 -1.30
C ILE A 421 -31.55 -8.56 -0.43
N ASP A 422 -32.80 -8.28 -0.77
CA ASP A 422 -33.68 -7.32 -0.07
C ASP A 422 -34.48 -7.92 1.08
N ALA A 423 -34.39 -9.23 1.32
CA ALA A 423 -35.20 -9.92 2.32
C ALA A 423 -34.80 -9.62 3.77
N TYR A 424 -33.57 -9.11 4.01
CA TYR A 424 -33.00 -8.96 5.35
C TYR A 424 -32.53 -7.53 5.61
N PRO A 425 -33.42 -6.59 6.04
CA PRO A 425 -33.05 -5.18 6.27
C PRO A 425 -31.91 -4.99 7.28
N PHE A 426 -31.74 -5.91 8.22
CA PHE A 426 -30.64 -5.86 9.19
C PHE A 426 -29.29 -6.03 8.50
N LEU A 427 -29.15 -7.01 7.58
CA LEU A 427 -27.91 -7.23 6.83
C LEU A 427 -27.61 -6.04 5.91
N LEU A 428 -28.64 -5.44 5.30
CA LEU A 428 -28.47 -4.21 4.52
C LEU A 428 -27.91 -3.06 5.35
N ARG A 429 -28.36 -2.90 6.60
CA ARG A 429 -27.79 -1.90 7.52
C ARG A 429 -26.32 -2.20 7.84
N ILE A 430 -25.98 -3.47 8.07
CA ILE A 430 -24.57 -3.85 8.27
C ILE A 430 -23.73 -3.44 7.05
N ALA A 431 -24.19 -3.71 5.83
CA ALA A 431 -23.46 -3.30 4.62
C ALA A 431 -23.24 -1.77 4.55
N VAL A 432 -24.25 -0.97 4.91
CA VAL A 432 -24.11 0.50 4.97
C VAL A 432 -23.04 0.92 5.99
N PHE A 433 -23.09 0.39 7.21
CA PHE A 433 -22.13 0.73 8.25
C PHE A 433 -20.73 0.17 7.99
N SER A 434 -20.60 -0.82 7.12
CA SER A 434 -19.33 -1.40 6.73
C SER A 434 -18.54 -0.54 5.72
N ILE A 435 -19.15 0.48 5.10
CA ILE A 435 -18.49 1.32 4.09
C ILE A 435 -17.10 1.81 4.52
N PRO A 436 -16.88 2.40 5.71
CA PRO A 436 -15.56 2.93 6.07
C PRO A 436 -14.54 1.86 6.48
N LEU A 437 -14.96 0.64 6.79
CA LEU A 437 -14.08 -0.37 7.40
C LEU A 437 -12.94 -0.85 6.50
N PRO A 438 -13.09 -1.00 5.16
CA PRO A 438 -11.97 -1.36 4.29
C PRO A 438 -10.85 -0.31 4.29
N TRP A 439 -11.18 0.97 4.38
CA TRP A 439 -10.17 2.02 4.52
C TRP A 439 -9.41 1.88 5.84
N VAL A 440 -10.12 1.62 6.95
CA VAL A 440 -9.46 1.36 8.25
C VAL A 440 -8.49 0.18 8.12
N ALA A 441 -8.90 -0.91 7.48
CA ALA A 441 -8.04 -2.07 7.29
C ALA A 441 -6.82 -1.74 6.40
N ALA A 442 -7.01 -0.98 5.33
CA ALA A 442 -5.95 -0.59 4.41
C ALA A 442 -4.91 0.33 5.08
N GLU A 443 -5.36 1.32 5.85
CA GLU A 443 -4.50 2.22 6.61
C GLU A 443 -3.69 1.48 7.69
N LEU A 444 -4.32 0.55 8.40
CA LEU A 444 -3.63 -0.32 9.35
C LEU A 444 -2.59 -1.22 8.65
N GLY A 445 -2.89 -1.70 7.44
CA GLY A 445 -1.95 -2.41 6.60
C GLY A 445 -0.71 -1.59 6.24
N TRP A 446 -0.89 -0.30 5.92
CA TRP A 446 0.23 0.61 5.68
C TRP A 446 1.04 0.89 6.95
N ILE A 447 0.40 1.01 8.10
CA ILE A 447 1.11 1.11 9.39
C ILE A 447 1.97 -0.13 9.60
N VAL A 448 1.45 -1.33 9.41
CA VAL A 448 2.23 -2.57 9.51
C VAL A 448 3.41 -2.58 8.54
N ALA A 449 3.19 -2.20 7.29
CA ALA A 449 4.22 -2.24 6.25
C ALA A 449 5.34 -1.22 6.48
N GLU A 450 5.00 0.05 6.73
CA GLU A 450 5.94 1.16 6.70
C GLU A 450 6.47 1.55 8.09
N PHE A 451 5.63 1.50 9.11
CA PHE A 451 6.07 1.71 10.48
C PHE A 451 6.87 0.50 10.98
N GLY A 452 6.50 -0.72 10.53
CA GLY A 452 7.26 -1.94 10.81
C GLY A 452 8.63 -2.01 10.14
N ARG A 453 8.92 -1.17 9.15
CA ARG A 453 10.25 -1.05 8.54
C ARG A 453 11.18 -0.12 9.31
N GLN A 454 10.66 0.71 10.21
CA GLN A 454 11.51 1.65 10.95
C GLN A 454 12.51 0.90 11.85
N PRO A 455 13.76 1.43 12.01
CA PRO A 455 14.22 2.79 11.65
C PRO A 455 14.71 2.97 10.21
N TRP A 456 14.46 2.02 9.34
CA TRP A 456 14.99 2.02 7.98
C TRP A 456 14.07 2.78 7.00
N ILE A 457 14.66 3.57 6.09
CA ILE A 457 13.99 3.98 4.86
C ILE A 457 14.25 2.96 3.74
N ILE A 458 15.45 2.33 3.75
CA ILE A 458 15.77 1.15 2.94
C ILE A 458 16.30 0.09 3.91
N GLU A 459 15.64 -1.04 3.96
CA GLU A 459 15.91 -2.11 4.92
C GLU A 459 17.39 -2.49 4.97
N GLY A 460 18.02 -2.33 6.14
CA GLY A 460 19.42 -2.65 6.39
C GLY A 460 20.46 -1.78 5.68
N VAL A 461 20.05 -0.87 4.78
CA VAL A 461 20.93 -0.07 3.92
C VAL A 461 20.99 1.40 4.34
N LEU A 462 19.84 2.04 4.53
CA LEU A 462 19.78 3.46 4.86
C LEU A 462 18.80 3.72 6.00
N PRO A 463 19.29 4.21 7.16
CA PRO A 463 18.41 4.67 8.22
C PRO A 463 17.60 5.91 7.82
N THR A 464 16.37 6.01 8.30
CA THR A 464 15.48 7.15 8.04
C THR A 464 16.11 8.48 8.49
N ALA A 465 16.86 8.48 9.61
CA ALA A 465 17.53 9.67 10.10
C ALA A 465 18.62 10.21 9.15
N ALA A 466 19.24 9.35 8.34
CA ALA A 466 20.26 9.73 7.36
C ALA A 466 19.68 10.17 6.01
N ALA A 467 18.36 10.07 5.82
CA ALA A 467 17.70 10.26 4.54
C ALA A 467 16.95 11.60 4.40
N VAL A 468 16.69 12.28 5.52
CA VAL A 468 15.94 13.55 5.57
C VAL A 468 16.72 14.72 5.01
N SER A 469 15.99 15.67 4.42
CA SER A 469 16.54 16.95 3.96
C SER A 469 16.96 17.83 5.15
N ASN A 470 17.93 18.69 4.94
CA ASN A 470 18.35 19.68 5.93
C ASN A 470 17.36 20.86 6.00
N LEU A 471 16.24 20.66 6.69
CA LEU A 471 15.16 21.62 6.85
C LEU A 471 15.04 22.08 8.30
N GLY A 472 14.59 23.33 8.49
CA GLY A 472 14.27 23.83 9.84
C GLY A 472 12.91 23.32 10.33
N ALA A 473 12.78 23.03 11.62
CA ALA A 473 11.53 22.56 12.24
C ALA A 473 10.33 23.50 11.98
N LYS A 474 10.55 24.83 11.94
CA LYS A 474 9.51 25.81 11.62
C LYS A 474 8.94 25.60 10.21
N SER A 475 9.78 25.36 9.22
CA SER A 475 9.35 25.11 7.83
C SER A 475 8.53 23.84 7.75
N LEU A 476 8.94 22.77 8.44
CA LEU A 476 8.20 21.52 8.50
C LEU A 476 6.82 21.69 9.15
N LEU A 477 6.73 22.41 10.25
CA LEU A 477 5.44 22.68 10.90
C LEU A 477 4.48 23.47 10.01
N ILE A 478 4.99 24.46 9.26
CA ILE A 478 4.19 25.24 8.31
C ILE A 478 3.68 24.33 7.18
N THR A 479 4.53 23.50 6.60
CA THR A 479 4.13 22.60 5.51
C THR A 479 3.19 21.52 5.99
N ILE A 480 3.39 20.92 7.18
CA ILE A 480 2.44 19.98 7.80
C ILE A 480 1.07 20.64 7.97
N ALA A 481 1.02 21.84 8.57
CA ALA A 481 -0.24 22.56 8.74
C ALA A 481 -0.92 22.86 7.40
N GLY A 482 -0.15 23.27 6.39
CA GLY A 482 -0.63 23.49 5.03
C GLY A 482 -1.24 22.24 4.42
N PHE A 483 -0.56 21.10 4.47
CA PHE A 483 -1.09 19.83 3.96
C PHE A 483 -2.35 19.37 4.70
N VAL A 484 -2.36 19.46 6.03
CA VAL A 484 -3.55 19.11 6.82
C VAL A 484 -4.76 19.95 6.40
N VAL A 485 -4.59 21.27 6.26
CA VAL A 485 -5.67 22.17 5.84
C VAL A 485 -6.14 21.86 4.43
N ILE A 486 -5.22 21.75 3.47
CA ILE A 486 -5.55 21.51 2.05
C ILE A 486 -6.23 20.15 1.90
N TYR A 487 -5.65 19.09 2.44
CA TYR A 487 -6.18 17.73 2.28
C TYR A 487 -7.51 17.54 2.98
N THR A 488 -7.67 18.09 4.18
CA THR A 488 -8.97 18.06 4.88
C THR A 488 -10.03 18.83 4.08
N THR A 489 -9.67 19.96 3.49
CA THR A 489 -10.59 20.71 2.63
C THR A 489 -10.98 19.91 1.38
N LEU A 490 -10.02 19.31 0.69
CA LEU A 490 -10.28 18.44 -0.47
C LEU A 490 -11.15 17.24 -0.10
N PHE A 491 -10.89 16.59 1.03
CA PHE A 491 -11.71 15.48 1.53
C PHE A 491 -13.15 15.90 1.83
N ILE A 492 -13.35 17.06 2.46
CA ILE A 492 -14.70 17.58 2.74
C ILE A 492 -15.44 17.88 1.44
N ILE A 493 -14.77 18.47 0.44
CA ILE A 493 -15.35 18.75 -0.88
C ILE A 493 -15.73 17.44 -1.56
N GLU A 494 -14.84 16.46 -1.59
CA GLU A 494 -15.10 15.15 -2.20
C GLU A 494 -16.29 14.47 -1.55
N MET A 495 -16.28 14.34 -0.21
CA MET A 495 -17.40 13.74 0.51
C MET A 495 -18.72 14.46 0.24
N GLY A 496 -18.69 15.78 0.13
CA GLY A 496 -19.85 16.58 -0.27
C GLY A 496 -20.36 16.22 -1.67
N LEU A 497 -19.46 16.12 -2.64
CA LEU A 497 -19.77 15.74 -4.01
C LEU A 497 -20.26 14.30 -4.12
N MET A 498 -19.56 13.35 -3.47
CA MET A 498 -19.95 11.94 -3.41
C MET A 498 -21.36 11.78 -2.82
N LEU A 499 -21.62 12.37 -1.67
CA LEU A 499 -22.94 12.31 -1.03
C LEU A 499 -24.02 12.98 -1.87
N LYS A 500 -23.72 14.09 -2.56
CA LYS A 500 -24.64 14.73 -3.50
C LYS A 500 -25.00 13.82 -4.67
N ALA A 501 -23.99 13.19 -5.28
CA ALA A 501 -24.18 12.26 -6.40
C ALA A 501 -24.98 11.01 -5.96
N ILE A 502 -24.62 10.41 -4.79
CA ILE A 502 -25.36 9.28 -4.23
C ILE A 502 -26.83 9.65 -3.91
N LYS A 503 -27.08 10.82 -3.31
CA LYS A 503 -28.45 11.29 -3.03
C LYS A 503 -29.25 11.60 -4.29
N GLY A 504 -28.59 12.15 -5.33
CA GLY A 504 -29.19 12.36 -6.64
C GLY A 504 -29.65 11.06 -7.30
N GLY A 505 -28.80 10.07 -7.24
CA GLY A 505 -29.00 8.76 -7.86
C GLY A 505 -28.66 8.73 -9.35
N PRO A 506 -28.79 7.57 -9.99
CA PRO A 506 -28.54 7.41 -11.41
C PRO A 506 -29.55 8.22 -12.25
N GLU A 507 -29.03 8.95 -13.23
CA GLU A 507 -29.85 9.71 -14.18
C GLU A 507 -30.59 8.74 -15.12
N PRO A 508 -31.82 9.10 -15.56
CA PRO A 508 -32.49 8.36 -16.62
C PRO A 508 -31.65 8.42 -17.90
N ASP A 509 -31.36 7.28 -18.47
CA ASP A 509 -30.63 7.20 -19.74
C ASP A 509 -31.67 7.21 -20.88
N HIS A 510 -31.70 8.28 -21.65
CA HIS A 510 -32.51 8.37 -22.84
C HIS A 510 -31.76 7.66 -23.98
N GLU A 511 -32.34 6.63 -24.58
CA GLU A 511 -31.81 6.10 -25.85
C GLU A 511 -31.82 7.24 -26.88
N PRO A 512 -30.73 7.40 -27.68
CA PRO A 512 -30.80 8.29 -28.84
C PRO A 512 -31.96 7.87 -29.75
N GLU A 513 -32.81 8.80 -30.14
CA GLU A 513 -34.00 8.60 -31.01
C GLU A 513 -33.73 7.88 -32.35
N ALA A 514 -32.46 7.66 -32.69
CA ALA A 514 -32.04 7.01 -33.94
C ALA A 514 -32.43 5.52 -34.05
N ALA A 515 -32.84 4.86 -32.98
CA ALA A 515 -33.23 3.43 -33.02
C ALA A 515 -34.72 3.21 -33.38
N LEU A 516 -35.56 4.25 -33.39
CA LEU A 516 -36.99 4.15 -33.65
C LEU A 516 -37.36 4.35 -35.13
N ILE A 517 -36.43 4.70 -36.02
CA ILE A 517 -36.72 5.02 -37.44
C ILE A 517 -36.71 3.76 -38.35
N SER A 518 -36.33 2.58 -37.86
CA SER A 518 -36.14 1.41 -38.73
C SER A 518 -37.28 0.36 -38.74
N THR A 519 -38.45 0.65 -38.16
CA THR A 519 -39.56 -0.34 -38.13
C THR A 519 -40.83 0.06 -38.90
N HIS A 520 -40.81 1.13 -39.66
CA HIS A 520 -41.89 1.43 -40.61
C HIS A 520 -41.43 1.20 -42.06
N ILE A 521 -41.23 -0.05 -42.44
CA ILE A 521 -41.32 -0.46 -43.85
C ILE A 521 -42.81 -0.64 -44.14
N VAL A 522 -43.40 0.36 -44.77
CA VAL A 522 -44.74 0.26 -45.41
C VAL A 522 -44.57 -0.67 -46.61
N PRO A 523 -45.37 -1.73 -46.75
CA PRO A 523 -45.39 -2.51 -47.99
C PRO A 523 -45.98 -1.61 -49.10
N ALA A 524 -45.24 -1.46 -50.18
CA ALA A 524 -45.79 -0.88 -51.40
C ALA A 524 -46.74 -1.90 -52.07
N GLU A 525 -47.96 -1.45 -52.40
CA GLU A 525 -48.90 -2.12 -53.27
C GLU A 525 -48.37 -2.23 -54.70
#